data_5951acd3a052652bf2411911fcdb6900
#
_entry.id   5951acd3a052652bf2411911fcdb6900
#
_cell.length_a   1.000
_cell.length_b   1.000
_cell.length_c   1.000
_cell.angle_alpha   90.00
_cell.angle_beta   90.00
_cell.angle_gamma   90.00
#
_symmetry.space_group_name_H-M   'P 1'
#
loop_
_entity.id
_entity.type
_entity.pdbx_description
1 polymer ?
#
loop_
_entity_poly.entity_id
_entity_poly.type
_entity_poly.pdbx_seq_one_letter_code
_entity_poly.pdbx_strand_id
1 'polypeptide(L)'
;KGQRAKNYKELISSSYDKGITDEFILPTVLETAKPLNKNDSLLFFNFRNDRTRQIARALNVERFDNFRRTNNNTAYSITTMTEYDPFLSCPVAFRTKCPEVTLGSVVSELGLKQFHCAETEKYPHVTYFINGGREDPYPGEKRVLIPSPNVATYDLKPEMSCREVGEEVIRAIKNEEYKLIVVNFANGDMVG
;
A
#
# COMPACT_ATOMS: atom_id res chain seq x y z
N LYS A 1 -16.21 0.01 -20.61
CA LYS A 1 -16.08 -0.81 -21.84
C LYS A 1 -14.71 -1.48 -21.76
N GLY A 2 -14.60 -2.64 -21.15
CA GLY A 2 -13.37 -3.44 -21.10
C GLY A 2 -13.24 -4.35 -22.33
N GLN A 3 -12.07 -4.97 -22.46
CA GLN A 3 -11.85 -6.07 -23.38
C GLN A 3 -12.75 -7.26 -23.01
N ARG A 4 -12.95 -8.18 -23.94
CA ARG A 4 -13.68 -9.43 -23.71
C ARG A 4 -12.81 -10.62 -24.06
N ALA A 5 -12.90 -11.70 -23.28
CA ALA A 5 -12.24 -12.95 -23.55
C ALA A 5 -13.18 -14.14 -23.24
N LYS A 6 -12.98 -15.23 -23.92
CA LYS A 6 -13.78 -16.44 -23.77
C LYS A 6 -13.58 -17.06 -22.38
N ASN A 7 -12.34 -17.17 -21.95
CA ASN A 7 -11.99 -17.70 -20.65
C ASN A 7 -10.65 -17.10 -20.15
N TYR A 8 -10.35 -17.28 -18.86
CA TYR A 8 -9.15 -16.72 -18.24
C TYR A 8 -7.84 -17.33 -18.75
N LYS A 9 -7.81 -18.62 -19.10
CA LYS A 9 -6.60 -19.28 -19.58
C LYS A 9 -6.15 -18.69 -20.92
N GLU A 10 -7.09 -18.56 -21.84
CA GLU A 10 -6.82 -17.94 -23.14
C GLU A 10 -6.39 -16.48 -23.01
N LEU A 11 -7.02 -15.71 -22.10
CA LEU A 11 -6.63 -14.34 -21.82
C LEU A 11 -5.18 -14.23 -21.33
N ILE A 12 -4.81 -15.03 -20.31
CA ILE A 12 -3.47 -14.99 -19.73
C ILE A 12 -2.43 -15.43 -20.76
N SER A 13 -2.65 -16.57 -21.42
CA SER A 13 -1.72 -17.08 -22.43
C SER A 13 -1.49 -16.07 -23.55
N SER A 14 -2.58 -15.52 -24.12
CA SER A 14 -2.48 -14.53 -25.21
C SER A 14 -1.87 -13.21 -24.78
N SER A 15 -1.94 -12.86 -23.48
CA SER A 15 -1.26 -11.70 -22.94
C SER A 15 0.24 -11.93 -22.86
N TYR A 16 0.66 -13.09 -22.32
CA TYR A 16 2.07 -13.48 -22.22
C TYR A 16 2.74 -13.61 -23.60
N ASP A 17 2.03 -14.18 -24.58
CA ASP A 17 2.50 -14.27 -25.97
C ASP A 17 2.79 -12.89 -26.61
N LYS A 18 2.16 -11.84 -26.08
CA LYS A 18 2.37 -10.44 -26.47
C LYS A 18 3.38 -9.70 -25.59
N GLY A 19 4.04 -10.39 -24.65
CA GLY A 19 4.95 -9.80 -23.69
C GLY A 19 4.25 -8.95 -22.60
N ILE A 20 2.93 -9.08 -22.42
CA ILE A 20 2.16 -8.40 -21.39
C ILE A 20 2.06 -9.34 -20.19
N THR A 21 2.76 -8.99 -19.11
CA THR A 21 2.78 -9.78 -17.87
C THR A 21 1.74 -9.28 -16.87
N ASP A 22 1.52 -10.04 -15.82
CA ASP A 22 0.44 -9.99 -14.82
C ASP A 22 -0.10 -8.59 -14.48
N GLU A 23 0.76 -7.69 -14.05
CA GLU A 23 0.38 -6.35 -13.60
C GLU A 23 -0.13 -5.45 -14.75
N PHE A 24 0.27 -5.75 -15.98
CA PHE A 24 -0.07 -4.96 -17.17
C PHE A 24 -1.25 -5.52 -17.97
N ILE A 25 -1.81 -6.67 -17.57
CA ILE A 25 -3.01 -7.23 -18.21
C ILE A 25 -4.18 -6.27 -18.00
N LEU A 26 -4.76 -5.81 -19.09
CA LEU A 26 -5.87 -4.88 -19.05
C LEU A 26 -7.14 -5.53 -18.49
N PRO A 27 -8.00 -4.78 -17.79
CA PRO A 27 -9.28 -5.27 -17.28
C PRO A 27 -10.12 -5.87 -18.40
N THR A 28 -10.45 -7.15 -18.26
CA THR A 28 -11.13 -7.93 -19.30
C THR A 28 -12.34 -8.66 -18.71
N VAL A 29 -13.47 -8.58 -19.40
CA VAL A 29 -14.72 -9.27 -19.03
C VAL A 29 -14.73 -10.63 -19.71
N LEU A 30 -14.85 -11.69 -18.92
CA LEU A 30 -15.02 -13.05 -19.44
C LEU A 30 -16.45 -13.26 -19.92
N GLU A 31 -16.65 -14.07 -20.96
CA GLU A 31 -17.98 -14.39 -21.48
C GLU A 31 -18.88 -15.09 -20.43
N THR A 32 -18.26 -15.80 -19.51
CA THR A 32 -18.94 -16.48 -18.40
C THR A 32 -19.22 -15.57 -17.20
N ALA A 33 -18.74 -14.32 -17.23
CA ALA A 33 -18.91 -13.40 -16.10
C ALA A 33 -20.38 -12.99 -15.94
N LYS A 34 -20.85 -13.09 -14.71
CA LYS A 34 -22.16 -12.57 -14.31
C LYS A 34 -21.98 -11.19 -13.65
N PRO A 35 -22.83 -10.22 -13.99
CA PRO A 35 -22.79 -8.93 -13.30
C PRO A 35 -23.20 -9.10 -11.82
N LEU A 36 -22.65 -8.25 -10.97
CA LEU A 36 -23.09 -8.15 -9.58
C LEU A 36 -24.54 -7.65 -9.52
N ASN A 37 -25.34 -8.27 -8.66
CA ASN A 37 -26.70 -7.88 -8.36
C ASN A 37 -26.77 -7.10 -7.04
N LYS A 38 -27.82 -6.32 -6.85
CA LYS A 38 -28.05 -5.53 -5.62
C LYS A 38 -28.01 -6.36 -4.33
N ASN A 39 -28.45 -7.61 -4.41
CA ASN A 39 -28.55 -8.51 -3.26
C ASN A 39 -27.30 -9.36 -3.05
N ASP A 40 -26.27 -9.18 -3.88
CA ASP A 40 -25.02 -9.89 -3.69
C ASP A 40 -24.22 -9.26 -2.55
N SER A 41 -23.60 -10.10 -1.74
CA SER A 41 -22.65 -9.69 -0.71
C SER A 41 -21.24 -9.99 -1.14
N LEU A 42 -20.34 -9.07 -0.92
CA LEU A 42 -18.95 -9.16 -1.33
C LEU A 42 -18.06 -9.28 -0.09
N LEU A 43 -17.22 -10.29 -0.06
CA LEU A 43 -16.16 -10.42 0.94
C LEU A 43 -14.81 -10.08 0.30
N PHE A 44 -14.16 -9.04 0.81
CA PHE A 44 -12.78 -8.70 0.46
C PHE A 44 -11.85 -9.50 1.35
N PHE A 45 -11.24 -10.53 0.79
CA PHE A 45 -10.33 -11.44 1.49
C PHE A 45 -8.88 -10.91 1.61
N ASN A 46 -8.66 -9.65 1.33
CA ASN A 46 -7.35 -9.02 1.37
C ASN A 46 -7.07 -8.44 2.76
N PHE A 47 -5.92 -8.75 3.34
CA PHE A 47 -5.45 -8.12 4.58
C PHE A 47 -4.81 -6.76 4.35
N ARG A 48 -4.15 -6.56 3.19
CA ARG A 48 -3.56 -5.26 2.80
C ARG A 48 -4.65 -4.34 2.26
N ASN A 49 -4.62 -3.08 2.69
CA ASN A 49 -5.64 -2.07 2.37
C ASN A 49 -5.23 -1.08 1.28
N ASP A 50 -3.97 -1.02 0.92
CA ASP A 50 -3.39 0.02 0.06
C ASP A 50 -4.11 0.21 -1.28
N ARG A 51 -4.26 -0.86 -2.08
CA ARG A 51 -4.98 -0.81 -3.36
C ARG A 51 -6.44 -1.27 -3.25
N THR A 52 -6.75 -2.21 -2.36
CA THR A 52 -8.11 -2.75 -2.19
C THR A 52 -9.12 -1.70 -1.75
N ARG A 53 -8.69 -0.69 -0.99
CA ARG A 53 -9.56 0.46 -0.62
C ARG A 53 -10.15 1.17 -1.84
N GLN A 54 -9.44 1.23 -2.96
CA GLN A 54 -9.93 1.89 -4.19
C GLN A 54 -11.15 1.17 -4.76
N ILE A 55 -11.07 -0.16 -4.89
CA ILE A 55 -12.20 -0.97 -5.39
C ILE A 55 -13.34 -0.98 -4.37
N ALA A 56 -13.03 -1.13 -3.07
CA ALA A 56 -14.03 -1.11 -2.02
C ALA A 56 -14.82 0.22 -2.01
N ARG A 57 -14.13 1.36 -2.14
CA ARG A 57 -14.79 2.67 -2.29
C ARG A 57 -15.66 2.75 -3.52
N ALA A 58 -15.16 2.28 -4.67
CA ALA A 58 -15.93 2.29 -5.92
C ALA A 58 -17.21 1.44 -5.85
N LEU A 59 -17.26 0.42 -4.99
CA LEU A 59 -18.42 -0.46 -4.83
C LEU A 59 -19.36 -0.06 -3.69
N ASN A 60 -18.86 0.55 -2.62
CA ASN A 60 -19.63 0.78 -1.40
C ASN A 60 -20.00 2.27 -1.15
N VAL A 61 -19.16 3.22 -1.55
CA VAL A 61 -19.43 4.64 -1.29
C VAL A 61 -20.53 5.16 -2.22
N GLU A 62 -21.59 5.74 -1.66
CA GLU A 62 -22.72 6.28 -2.46
C GLU A 62 -22.27 7.45 -3.34
N ARG A 63 -21.60 8.46 -2.75
CA ARG A 63 -21.04 9.62 -3.49
C ARG A 63 -19.60 9.33 -3.87
N PHE A 64 -19.42 8.84 -5.07
CA PHE A 64 -18.12 8.46 -5.60
C PHE A 64 -17.81 9.26 -6.88
N ASP A 65 -16.76 10.07 -6.83
CA ASP A 65 -16.47 11.09 -7.84
C ASP A 65 -15.25 10.76 -8.74
N ASN A 66 -14.52 9.68 -8.45
CA ASN A 66 -13.29 9.35 -9.20
C ASN A 66 -13.55 8.92 -10.65
N PHE A 67 -14.70 8.32 -10.92
CA PHE A 67 -15.18 8.02 -12.28
C PHE A 67 -16.69 7.79 -12.30
N ARG A 68 -17.31 7.93 -13.47
CA ARG A 68 -18.75 7.70 -13.62
C ARG A 68 -19.09 6.22 -13.58
N ARG A 69 -19.80 5.80 -12.54
CA ARG A 69 -20.38 4.44 -12.44
C ARG A 69 -21.59 4.31 -13.38
N THR A 70 -21.74 3.15 -14.01
CA THR A 70 -22.85 2.89 -14.97
C THR A 70 -24.12 2.37 -14.28
N ASN A 71 -24.04 1.93 -13.05
CA ASN A 71 -25.10 1.27 -12.28
C ASN A 71 -25.70 2.19 -11.21
N ASN A 72 -26.18 3.36 -11.60
CA ASN A 72 -27.01 4.28 -10.79
C ASN A 72 -26.62 4.43 -9.30
N ASN A 73 -25.33 4.55 -9.01
CA ASN A 73 -24.80 4.77 -7.65
C ASN A 73 -25.24 3.72 -6.59
N THR A 74 -25.55 2.50 -7.00
CA THR A 74 -25.89 1.45 -6.05
C THR A 74 -24.66 1.07 -5.23
N ALA A 75 -24.72 1.28 -3.92
CA ALA A 75 -23.77 0.74 -2.99
C ALA A 75 -24.05 -0.75 -2.80
N TYR A 76 -22.99 -1.58 -2.92
CA TYR A 76 -23.08 -3.00 -2.62
C TYR A 76 -22.80 -3.29 -1.15
N SER A 77 -23.41 -4.35 -0.62
CA SER A 77 -23.05 -4.87 0.70
C SER A 77 -21.66 -5.51 0.61
N ILE A 78 -20.70 -4.94 1.32
CA ILE A 78 -19.34 -5.46 1.39
C ILE A 78 -18.93 -5.75 2.83
N THR A 79 -18.06 -6.72 3.01
CA THR A 79 -17.34 -6.98 4.26
C THR A 79 -15.85 -7.02 3.96
N THR A 80 -15.05 -6.35 4.76
CA THR A 80 -13.59 -6.30 4.57
C THR A 80 -12.87 -7.11 5.65
N MET A 81 -11.74 -7.72 5.30
CA MET A 81 -10.95 -8.48 6.28
C MET A 81 -10.33 -7.56 7.34
N THR A 82 -9.83 -6.40 6.95
CA THR A 82 -9.27 -5.38 7.83
C THR A 82 -9.88 -4.01 7.54
N GLU A 83 -9.57 -3.01 8.32
CA GLU A 83 -9.99 -1.63 8.08
C GLU A 83 -9.25 -1.07 6.87
N TYR A 84 -9.98 -0.79 5.77
CA TYR A 84 -9.38 -0.29 4.54
C TYR A 84 -9.39 1.23 4.44
N ASP A 85 -10.46 1.85 4.93
CA ASP A 85 -10.68 3.28 4.78
C ASP A 85 -11.74 3.75 5.80
N PRO A 86 -11.51 4.83 6.54
CA PRO A 86 -12.49 5.34 7.52
C PRO A 86 -13.81 5.80 6.90
N PHE A 87 -13.84 6.06 5.59
CA PHE A 87 -15.05 6.48 4.87
C PHE A 87 -15.91 5.30 4.38
N LEU A 88 -15.45 4.07 4.54
CA LEU A 88 -16.24 2.89 4.21
C LEU A 88 -17.19 2.53 5.36
N SER A 89 -18.47 2.54 5.06
CA SER A 89 -19.52 2.09 6.00
C SER A 89 -19.81 0.60 5.75
N CYS A 90 -18.93 -0.27 6.23
CA CYS A 90 -19.07 -1.71 6.04
C CYS A 90 -18.54 -2.50 7.25
N PRO A 91 -19.03 -3.73 7.48
CA PRO A 91 -18.46 -4.63 8.47
C PRO A 91 -16.98 -4.93 8.20
N VAL A 92 -16.20 -4.98 9.29
CA VAL A 92 -14.78 -5.37 9.29
C VAL A 92 -14.64 -6.65 10.10
N ALA A 93 -14.06 -7.70 9.49
CA ALA A 93 -13.91 -8.99 10.14
C ALA A 93 -12.88 -8.95 11.28
N PHE A 94 -11.74 -8.31 11.03
CA PHE A 94 -10.65 -8.17 12.00
C PHE A 94 -10.22 -6.70 12.10
N ARG A 95 -10.62 -6.05 13.18
CA ARG A 95 -10.20 -4.67 13.44
C ARG A 95 -8.73 -4.62 13.79
N THR A 96 -8.04 -3.63 13.28
CA THR A 96 -6.63 -3.37 13.60
C THR A 96 -6.52 -2.99 15.07
N LYS A 97 -5.66 -3.71 15.81
CA LYS A 97 -5.26 -3.35 17.16
C LYS A 97 -3.89 -2.69 17.06
N CYS A 98 -3.86 -1.39 17.32
CA CYS A 98 -2.57 -0.69 17.45
C CYS A 98 -1.92 -1.07 18.77
N PRO A 99 -0.63 -1.49 18.78
CA PRO A 99 0.09 -1.75 20.02
C PRO A 99 0.23 -0.43 20.81
N GLU A 100 -0.01 -0.50 22.11
CA GLU A 100 0.17 0.66 22.99
C GLU A 100 1.64 1.01 23.18
N VAL A 101 2.50 0.00 23.16
CA VAL A 101 3.96 0.14 23.31
C VAL A 101 4.64 -0.29 22.02
N THR A 102 5.46 0.58 21.49
CA THR A 102 6.31 0.34 20.30
C THR A 102 7.77 0.59 20.64
N LEU A 103 8.69 0.11 19.81
CA LEU A 103 10.11 0.39 19.98
C LEU A 103 10.38 1.91 20.04
N GLY A 104 9.71 2.67 19.13
CA GLY A 104 9.82 4.14 19.08
C GLY A 104 9.31 4.82 20.35
N SER A 105 8.22 4.32 20.96
CA SER A 105 7.71 4.89 22.23
C SER A 105 8.68 4.68 23.38
N VAL A 106 9.24 3.46 23.51
CA VAL A 106 10.19 3.13 24.56
C VAL A 106 11.46 3.99 24.48
N VAL A 107 12.02 4.13 23.27
CA VAL A 107 13.20 4.99 23.04
C VAL A 107 12.91 6.44 23.42
N SER A 108 11.72 6.93 23.07
CA SER A 108 11.27 8.29 23.39
C SER A 108 11.06 8.50 24.90
N GLU A 109 10.43 7.55 25.60
CA GLU A 109 10.19 7.60 27.05
C GLU A 109 11.50 7.62 27.84
N LEU A 110 12.55 6.98 27.32
CA LEU A 110 13.90 7.03 27.90
C LEU A 110 14.63 8.35 27.59
N GLY A 111 14.01 9.30 26.91
CA GLY A 111 14.62 10.57 26.50
C GLY A 111 15.71 10.40 25.43
N LEU A 112 15.78 9.26 24.78
CA LEU A 112 16.79 8.94 23.78
C LEU A 112 16.34 9.41 22.39
N LYS A 113 17.32 9.75 21.53
CA LYS A 113 17.03 10.16 20.15
C LYS A 113 17.04 8.98 19.20
N GLN A 114 16.16 9.03 18.21
CA GLN A 114 16.03 8.02 17.16
C GLN A 114 15.97 8.65 15.77
N PHE A 115 16.47 7.94 14.76
CA PHE A 115 16.53 8.38 13.39
C PHE A 115 15.90 7.33 12.47
N HIS A 116 14.97 7.76 11.63
CA HIS A 116 14.24 6.89 10.71
C HIS A 116 14.43 7.41 9.27
N CYS A 117 14.90 6.56 8.37
CA CYS A 117 15.19 6.94 6.99
C CYS A 117 14.76 5.86 6.00
N ALA A 118 14.08 6.26 4.96
CA ALA A 118 13.79 5.45 3.78
C ALA A 118 13.46 6.33 2.59
N GLU A 119 13.45 5.74 1.41
CA GLU A 119 12.88 6.39 0.24
C GLU A 119 11.35 6.26 0.19
N THR A 120 10.68 7.02 -0.71
CA THR A 120 9.22 7.21 -0.76
C THR A 120 8.43 5.90 -0.62
N GLU A 121 8.82 4.84 -1.35
CA GLU A 121 8.10 3.56 -1.37
C GLU A 121 8.11 2.83 -0.02
N LYS A 122 9.11 3.08 0.81
CA LYS A 122 9.31 2.41 2.10
C LYS A 122 9.23 3.35 3.31
N TYR A 123 8.97 4.62 3.10
CA TYR A 123 8.86 5.59 4.19
C TYR A 123 7.78 5.25 5.23
N PRO A 124 6.56 4.84 4.84
CA PRO A 124 5.55 4.42 5.81
C PRO A 124 5.99 3.23 6.68
N HIS A 125 6.85 2.35 6.16
CA HIS A 125 7.33 1.18 6.90
C HIS A 125 8.25 1.54 8.07
N VAL A 126 9.08 2.57 7.88
CA VAL A 126 10.00 3.06 8.92
C VAL A 126 9.39 4.18 9.78
N THR A 127 8.15 4.58 9.55
CA THR A 127 7.46 5.62 10.31
C THR A 127 6.12 5.13 10.85
N TYR A 128 5.08 5.19 10.05
CA TYR A 128 3.72 4.84 10.44
C TYR A 128 3.59 3.41 10.97
N PHE A 129 4.07 2.41 10.21
CA PHE A 129 3.88 1.00 10.58
C PHE A 129 4.73 0.59 11.78
N ILE A 130 6.00 0.98 11.85
CA ILE A 130 6.86 0.65 12.98
C ILE A 130 6.40 1.33 14.27
N ASN A 131 5.73 2.48 14.14
CA ASN A 131 5.15 3.22 15.25
C ASN A 131 3.70 2.79 15.58
N GLY A 132 3.29 1.61 15.13
CA GLY A 132 1.99 1.03 15.47
C GLY A 132 0.79 1.77 14.89
N GLY A 133 0.94 2.45 13.75
CA GLY A 133 -0.12 3.22 13.10
C GLY A 133 -0.18 4.69 13.54
N ARG A 134 0.86 5.19 14.22
CA ARG A 134 0.96 6.59 14.62
C ARG A 134 1.58 7.43 13.49
N GLU A 135 0.88 8.48 13.06
CA GLU A 135 1.38 9.42 12.05
C GLU A 135 2.44 10.37 12.61
N ASP A 136 2.18 10.95 13.77
CA ASP A 136 3.10 11.90 14.39
C ASP A 136 4.38 11.24 14.91
N PRO A 137 5.55 11.84 14.71
CA PRO A 137 6.79 11.34 15.28
C PRO A 137 6.75 11.38 16.83
N TYR A 138 7.48 10.47 17.44
CA TYR A 138 7.71 10.53 18.88
C TYR A 138 8.70 11.66 19.23
N PRO A 139 8.66 12.22 20.46
CA PRO A 139 9.71 13.11 20.92
C PRO A 139 11.11 12.51 20.74
N GLY A 140 12.03 13.24 20.12
CA GLY A 140 13.37 12.74 19.80
C GLY A 140 13.48 11.91 18.51
N GLU A 141 12.37 11.67 17.81
CA GLU A 141 12.35 10.96 16.52
C GLU A 141 12.56 11.93 15.35
N LYS A 142 13.66 11.75 14.62
CA LYS A 142 13.93 12.45 13.36
C LYS A 142 13.62 11.53 12.19
N ARG A 143 12.84 12.03 11.24
CA ARG A 143 12.47 11.33 10.02
C ARG A 143 13.11 11.98 8.82
N VAL A 144 13.66 11.17 7.92
CA VAL A 144 14.21 11.62 6.64
C VAL A 144 13.60 10.79 5.51
N LEU A 145 12.93 11.50 4.60
CA LEU A 145 12.36 10.94 3.39
C LEU A 145 13.27 11.28 2.20
N ILE A 146 13.69 10.27 1.49
CA ILE A 146 14.41 10.39 0.22
C ILE A 146 13.42 10.11 -0.92
N PRO A 147 13.31 10.96 -1.95
CA PRO A 147 12.45 10.66 -3.09
C PRO A 147 12.89 9.39 -3.82
N SER A 148 11.95 8.47 -4.09
CA SER A 148 12.19 7.36 -5.00
C SER A 148 12.36 7.84 -6.44
N PRO A 149 13.10 7.11 -7.31
CA PRO A 149 13.27 7.52 -8.70
C PRO A 149 11.94 7.59 -9.45
N ASN A 150 11.78 8.61 -10.26
CA ASN A 150 10.61 8.76 -11.12
C ASN A 150 10.79 7.97 -12.42
N VAL A 151 10.57 6.67 -12.37
CA VAL A 151 10.66 5.72 -13.49
C VAL A 151 9.34 4.95 -13.61
N ALA A 152 9.07 4.39 -14.78
CA ALA A 152 7.83 3.63 -15.03
C ALA A 152 7.80 2.34 -14.18
N THR A 153 8.93 1.64 -14.08
CA THR A 153 9.14 0.44 -13.28
C THR A 153 10.55 0.47 -12.70
N TYR A 154 10.76 -0.07 -11.49
CA TYR A 154 12.04 0.06 -10.79
C TYR A 154 13.16 -0.84 -11.32
N ASP A 155 12.85 -1.82 -12.17
CA ASP A 155 13.85 -2.58 -12.93
C ASP A 155 14.67 -1.69 -13.90
N LEU A 156 14.13 -0.54 -14.29
CA LEU A 156 14.84 0.46 -15.10
C LEU A 156 15.90 1.25 -14.30
N LYS A 157 15.80 1.22 -12.96
CA LYS A 157 16.77 1.83 -12.05
C LYS A 157 16.83 1.00 -10.76
N PRO A 158 17.45 -0.20 -10.82
CA PRO A 158 17.40 -1.19 -9.73
C PRO A 158 18.07 -0.74 -8.43
N GLU A 159 19.05 0.16 -8.49
CA GLU A 159 19.65 0.77 -7.31
C GLU A 159 18.67 1.71 -6.57
N MET A 160 17.59 2.14 -7.23
CA MET A 160 16.61 3.10 -6.68
C MET A 160 17.32 4.33 -6.04
N SER A 161 17.03 4.66 -4.79
CA SER A 161 17.68 5.75 -4.05
C SER A 161 18.53 5.24 -2.88
N CYS A 162 19.04 4.00 -2.99
CA CYS A 162 19.79 3.37 -1.88
C CYS A 162 21.07 4.12 -1.51
N ARG A 163 21.72 4.80 -2.44
CA ARG A 163 22.94 5.58 -2.17
C ARG A 163 22.64 6.78 -1.29
N GLU A 164 21.64 7.55 -1.65
CA GLU A 164 21.20 8.74 -0.91
C GLU A 164 20.69 8.35 0.49
N VAL A 165 19.92 7.25 0.60
CA VAL A 165 19.51 6.69 1.90
C VAL A 165 20.74 6.30 2.72
N GLY A 166 21.72 5.62 2.11
CA GLY A 166 22.97 5.21 2.77
C GLY A 166 23.78 6.40 3.27
N GLU A 167 23.88 7.48 2.49
CA GLU A 167 24.59 8.69 2.88
C GLU A 167 23.94 9.36 4.11
N GLU A 168 22.61 9.44 4.16
CA GLU A 168 21.90 9.99 5.32
C GLU A 168 22.09 9.13 6.58
N VAL A 169 22.08 7.80 6.42
CA VAL A 169 22.33 6.86 7.54
C VAL A 169 23.77 7.02 8.05
N ILE A 170 24.76 7.12 7.16
CA ILE A 170 26.16 7.34 7.54
C ILE A 170 26.32 8.68 8.29
N ARG A 171 25.64 9.74 7.85
CA ARG A 171 25.62 11.04 8.58
C ARG A 171 25.03 10.89 9.97
N ALA A 172 23.90 10.15 10.08
CA ALA A 172 23.24 9.91 11.36
C ALA A 172 24.13 9.10 12.33
N ILE A 173 24.84 8.10 11.84
CA ILE A 173 25.80 7.29 12.63
C ILE A 173 26.96 8.16 13.12
N LYS A 174 27.55 8.96 12.23
CA LYS A 174 28.69 9.83 12.59
C LYS A 174 28.33 10.94 13.58
N ASN A 175 27.07 11.32 13.66
CA ASN A 175 26.59 12.32 14.59
C ASN A 175 26.54 11.80 16.05
N GLU A 176 26.62 10.49 16.26
CA GLU A 176 26.61 9.80 17.57
C GLU A 176 25.43 10.18 18.52
N GLU A 177 24.47 10.94 18.00
CA GLU A 177 23.35 11.51 18.74
C GLU A 177 22.22 10.49 18.92
N TYR A 178 22.02 9.62 17.91
CA TYR A 178 20.93 8.67 17.85
C TYR A 178 21.30 7.35 18.51
N LYS A 179 20.38 6.83 19.36
CA LYS A 179 20.54 5.52 20.01
C LYS A 179 19.79 4.41 19.26
N LEU A 180 18.86 4.79 18.40
CA LEU A 180 18.18 3.89 17.48
C LEU A 180 18.24 4.49 16.07
N ILE A 181 18.63 3.69 15.09
CA ILE A 181 18.57 4.05 13.67
C ILE A 181 17.74 2.99 12.95
N VAL A 182 16.65 3.40 12.32
CA VAL A 182 15.77 2.55 11.53
C VAL A 182 15.90 2.97 10.07
N VAL A 183 16.27 2.02 9.23
CA VAL A 183 16.45 2.24 7.80
C VAL A 183 15.78 1.12 6.99
N ASN A 184 15.22 1.48 5.85
CA ASN A 184 14.72 0.52 4.88
C ASN A 184 15.28 0.86 3.49
N PHE A 185 16.01 -0.10 2.91
CA PHE A 185 16.44 -0.06 1.51
C PHE A 185 15.39 -0.77 0.65
N ALA A 186 14.75 -0.02 -0.23
CA ALA A 186 13.58 -0.48 -0.96
C ALA A 186 13.86 -1.55 -2.02
N ASN A 187 15.08 -1.60 -2.53
CA ASN A 187 15.46 -2.42 -3.69
C ASN A 187 15.08 -3.89 -3.56
N GLY A 188 15.36 -4.52 -2.40
CA GLY A 188 15.12 -5.94 -2.18
C GLY A 188 13.65 -6.35 -2.28
N ASP A 189 12.73 -5.40 -2.04
CA ASP A 189 11.28 -5.64 -2.16
C ASP A 189 10.71 -5.15 -3.48
N MET A 190 11.27 -4.06 -4.04
CA MET A 190 10.70 -3.38 -5.21
C MET A 190 11.26 -3.92 -6.54
N VAL A 191 12.45 -4.48 -6.51
CA VAL A 191 13.13 -5.01 -7.71
C VAL A 191 13.25 -6.53 -7.65
N GLY A 192 13.52 -7.09 -6.51
CA GLY A 192 13.66 -8.54 -6.27
C GLY A 192 15.08 -8.99 -6.05
#